data_9cf8a44eb48f4caf243d38a2fc5b0f6d
#
_entry.id   9cf8a44eb48f4caf243d38a2fc5b0f6d
#
_cell.length_a   1.000
_cell.length_b   1.000
_cell.length_c   1.000
_cell.angle_alpha   90.00
_cell.angle_beta   90.00
_cell.angle_gamma   90.00
#
_symmetry.space_group_name_H-M   'P 1'
#
loop_
_entity.id
_entity.type
_entity.pdbx_description
1 polymer ?
#
loop_
_entity_poly.entity_id
_entity_poly.type
_entity_poly.pdbx_seq_one_letter_code
_entity_poly.pdbx_strand_id
1 'polypeptide(L)'
;MSEKCLLDQWRDMAYDRNLPKDQLEKFWGTYFTIEREIYEQLLENPDEEVKGTVKELAEKYGQDVMTMVGFLDGINDSLKTANPIETMEEDTVVSLAFDKELLYKNMVDAKADWLYNLPQWDKIFTPEKRKELYLEQKKSGTVVKAHKIGRNDPCPCGSGKKYKFCCGRNK
;
A
#
# COMPACT_ATOMS: atom_id res chain seq x y z
N MET A 1 24.82 -20.60 -11.92
CA MET A 1 24.29 -19.30 -11.47
C MET A 1 22.79 -19.57 -11.20
N SER A 2 22.32 -19.34 -9.98
CA SER A 2 20.90 -19.49 -9.67
C SER A 2 20.13 -18.48 -10.51
N GLU A 3 19.13 -18.91 -11.27
CA GLU A 3 18.22 -17.98 -11.93
C GLU A 3 17.53 -17.14 -10.83
N LYS A 4 17.45 -15.83 -11.07
CA LYS A 4 16.75 -14.93 -10.16
C LYS A 4 15.26 -15.28 -10.18
N CYS A 5 14.59 -15.24 -9.01
CA CYS A 5 13.14 -15.42 -8.97
C CYS A 5 12.44 -14.29 -9.75
N LEU A 6 11.18 -14.50 -10.12
CA LEU A 6 10.41 -13.51 -10.91
C LEU A 6 10.32 -12.16 -10.20
N LEU A 7 10.14 -12.18 -8.88
CA LEU A 7 10.06 -10.96 -8.08
C LEU A 7 11.37 -10.16 -8.11
N ASP A 8 12.52 -10.82 -8.02
CA ASP A 8 13.82 -10.14 -8.11
C ASP A 8 14.05 -9.54 -9.49
N GLN A 9 13.60 -10.24 -10.55
CA GLN A 9 13.68 -9.73 -11.92
C GLN A 9 12.80 -8.48 -12.09
N TRP A 10 11.58 -8.49 -11.56
CA TRP A 10 10.69 -7.33 -11.53
C TRP A 10 11.33 -6.16 -10.79
N ARG A 11 11.83 -6.38 -9.57
CA ARG A 11 12.47 -5.35 -8.75
C ARG A 11 13.70 -4.75 -9.40
N ASP A 12 14.53 -5.56 -10.04
CA ASP A 12 15.69 -5.09 -10.80
C ASP A 12 15.27 -4.16 -11.94
N MET A 13 14.20 -4.48 -12.65
CA MET A 13 13.67 -3.67 -13.76
C MET A 13 12.99 -2.39 -13.24
N ALA A 14 12.15 -2.50 -12.24
CA ALA A 14 11.32 -1.41 -11.73
C ALA A 14 12.14 -0.36 -10.96
N TYR A 15 13.24 -0.77 -10.32
CA TYR A 15 14.09 0.08 -9.49
C TYR A 15 15.51 0.25 -10.04
N ASP A 16 15.71 0.06 -11.34
CA ASP A 16 17.01 0.25 -11.97
C ASP A 16 17.46 1.71 -11.87
N ARG A 17 18.49 1.94 -11.05
CA ARG A 17 19.07 3.27 -10.81
C ARG A 17 19.87 3.81 -11.99
N ASN A 18 20.17 2.99 -12.99
CA ASN A 18 20.92 3.38 -14.18
C ASN A 18 19.99 3.90 -15.30
N LEU A 19 18.69 3.68 -15.20
CA LEU A 19 17.73 4.20 -16.17
C LEU A 19 17.65 5.73 -16.09
N PRO A 20 17.62 6.42 -17.23
CA PRO A 20 17.32 7.84 -17.29
C PRO A 20 15.97 8.16 -16.63
N LYS A 21 15.90 9.31 -15.97
CA LYS A 21 14.71 9.69 -15.19
C LYS A 21 13.42 9.71 -16.03
N ASP A 22 13.50 10.19 -17.27
CA ASP A 22 12.37 10.24 -18.20
C ASP A 22 11.86 8.84 -18.60
N GLN A 23 12.77 7.87 -18.75
CA GLN A 23 12.40 6.49 -19.03
C GLN A 23 11.75 5.82 -17.80
N LEU A 24 12.27 6.09 -16.60
CA LEU A 24 11.70 5.60 -15.36
C LEU A 24 10.29 6.21 -15.11
N GLU A 25 10.12 7.50 -15.34
CA GLU A 25 8.81 8.17 -15.24
C GLU A 25 7.81 7.59 -16.25
N LYS A 26 8.23 7.31 -17.46
CA LYS A 26 7.38 6.67 -18.49
C LYS A 26 7.02 5.24 -18.11
N PHE A 27 7.96 4.45 -17.59
CA PHE A 27 7.72 3.09 -17.11
C PHE A 27 6.66 3.07 -16.02
N TRP A 28 6.84 3.87 -14.96
CA TRP A 28 5.89 3.94 -13.86
C TRP A 28 4.53 4.52 -14.28
N GLY A 29 4.50 5.49 -15.17
CA GLY A 29 3.25 6.04 -15.72
C GLY A 29 2.43 4.98 -16.48
N THR A 30 3.10 4.14 -17.27
CA THR A 30 2.46 3.00 -17.96
C THR A 30 2.00 1.95 -16.95
N TYR A 31 2.85 1.58 -16.01
CA TYR A 31 2.51 0.59 -14.96
C TYR A 31 1.30 1.03 -14.13
N PHE A 32 1.26 2.27 -13.64
CA PHE A 32 0.13 2.77 -12.85
C PHE A 32 -1.19 2.83 -13.63
N THR A 33 -1.13 3.02 -14.95
CA THR A 33 -2.32 2.91 -15.80
C THR A 33 -2.85 1.48 -15.84
N ILE A 34 -1.96 0.51 -16.05
CA ILE A 34 -2.29 -0.93 -16.06
C ILE A 34 -2.80 -1.38 -14.69
N GLU A 35 -2.10 -1.01 -13.63
CA GLU A 35 -2.49 -1.30 -12.25
C GLU A 35 -3.91 -0.82 -11.95
N ARG A 36 -4.22 0.40 -12.34
CA ARG A 36 -5.56 0.98 -12.21
C ARG A 36 -6.61 0.15 -12.96
N GLU A 37 -6.35 -0.21 -14.21
CA GLU A 37 -7.29 -1.01 -15.03
C GLU A 37 -7.56 -2.40 -14.41
N ILE A 38 -6.55 -3.03 -13.81
CA ILE A 38 -6.72 -4.31 -13.09
C ILE A 38 -7.58 -4.10 -11.85
N TYR A 39 -7.31 -3.05 -11.04
CA TYR A 39 -8.12 -2.75 -9.87
C TYR A 39 -9.56 -2.38 -10.21
N GLU A 40 -9.81 -1.64 -11.29
CA GLU A 40 -11.17 -1.35 -11.77
C GLU A 40 -11.96 -2.65 -12.01
N GLN A 41 -11.35 -3.65 -12.66
CA GLN A 41 -11.98 -4.93 -12.91
C GLN A 41 -12.19 -5.76 -11.61
N LEU A 42 -11.19 -5.78 -10.71
CA LEU A 42 -11.31 -6.50 -9.43
C LEU A 42 -12.41 -5.91 -8.54
N LEU A 43 -12.51 -4.57 -8.49
CA LEU A 43 -13.49 -3.87 -7.65
C LEU A 43 -14.91 -3.91 -8.22
N GLU A 44 -15.11 -4.26 -9.49
CA GLU A 44 -16.47 -4.50 -10.03
C GLU A 44 -17.13 -5.73 -9.38
N ASN A 45 -16.37 -6.78 -9.05
CA ASN A 45 -16.83 -7.99 -8.40
C ASN A 45 -15.98 -8.33 -7.16
N PRO A 46 -16.06 -7.51 -6.10
CA PRO A 46 -15.10 -7.54 -4.99
C PRO A 46 -15.21 -8.78 -4.09
N ASP A 47 -16.24 -9.57 -4.26
CA ASP A 47 -16.48 -10.82 -3.52
C ASP A 47 -16.12 -12.07 -4.34
N GLU A 48 -15.79 -11.91 -5.62
CA GLU A 48 -15.35 -13.00 -6.49
C GLU A 48 -13.85 -13.24 -6.29
N GLU A 49 -13.50 -14.50 -5.99
CA GLU A 49 -12.09 -14.89 -5.94
C GLU A 49 -11.55 -15.09 -7.37
N VAL A 50 -10.64 -14.24 -7.78
CA VAL A 50 -9.86 -14.43 -9.01
C VAL A 50 -8.62 -15.23 -8.67
N LYS A 51 -8.49 -16.43 -9.26
CA LYS A 51 -7.41 -17.37 -8.99
C LYS A 51 -6.94 -18.02 -10.29
N GLY A 52 -5.65 -18.25 -10.39
CA GLY A 52 -5.00 -18.89 -11.52
C GLY A 52 -3.48 -18.87 -11.37
N THR A 53 -2.76 -19.39 -12.35
CA THR A 53 -1.31 -19.23 -12.38
C THR A 53 -0.93 -17.78 -12.69
N VAL A 54 0.30 -17.38 -12.35
CA VAL A 54 0.80 -16.03 -12.67
C VAL A 54 0.61 -15.73 -14.16
N LYS A 55 0.94 -16.70 -15.02
CA LYS A 55 0.79 -16.61 -16.47
C LYS A 55 -0.67 -16.47 -16.91
N GLU A 56 -1.57 -17.29 -16.36
CA GLU A 56 -3.00 -17.22 -16.68
C GLU A 56 -3.61 -15.87 -16.27
N LEU A 57 -3.19 -15.32 -15.13
CA LEU A 57 -3.64 -13.99 -14.71
C LEU A 57 -3.06 -12.89 -15.60
N ALA A 58 -1.80 -13.00 -16.01
CA ALA A 58 -1.21 -12.07 -16.98
C ALA A 58 -2.02 -12.06 -18.28
N GLU A 59 -2.30 -13.25 -18.85
CA GLU A 59 -3.13 -13.40 -20.07
C GLU A 59 -4.53 -12.85 -19.88
N LYS A 60 -5.18 -13.14 -18.72
CA LYS A 60 -6.53 -12.64 -18.39
C LYS A 60 -6.62 -11.12 -18.46
N TYR A 61 -5.60 -10.43 -17.95
CA TYR A 61 -5.56 -8.97 -17.93
C TYR A 61 -4.83 -8.36 -19.13
N GLY A 62 -4.43 -9.16 -20.12
CA GLY A 62 -3.74 -8.72 -21.34
C GLY A 62 -2.36 -8.12 -21.07
N GLN A 63 -1.68 -8.62 -20.02
CA GLN A 63 -0.38 -8.12 -19.59
C GLN A 63 0.73 -9.18 -19.76
N ASP A 64 1.97 -8.75 -19.72
CA ASP A 64 3.10 -9.67 -19.60
C ASP A 64 3.28 -10.17 -18.17
N VAL A 65 4.05 -11.26 -18.03
CA VAL A 65 4.31 -11.91 -16.73
C VAL A 65 4.97 -10.96 -15.74
N MET A 66 5.93 -10.14 -16.18
CA MET A 66 6.65 -9.21 -15.28
C MET A 66 5.73 -8.13 -14.72
N THR A 67 4.86 -7.57 -15.55
CA THR A 67 3.84 -6.60 -15.10
C THR A 67 2.88 -7.23 -14.08
N MET A 68 2.46 -8.50 -14.32
CA MET A 68 1.61 -9.23 -13.37
C MET A 68 2.34 -9.52 -12.05
N VAL A 69 3.63 -9.86 -12.10
CA VAL A 69 4.46 -10.03 -10.89
C VAL A 69 4.50 -8.74 -10.06
N GLY A 70 4.67 -7.59 -10.71
CA GLY A 70 4.62 -6.29 -10.04
C GLY A 70 3.28 -6.02 -9.38
N PHE A 71 2.17 -6.33 -10.07
CA PHE A 71 0.83 -6.21 -9.51
C PHE A 71 0.63 -7.11 -8.28
N LEU A 72 1.10 -8.37 -8.35
CA LEU A 72 1.03 -9.32 -7.24
C LEU A 72 1.87 -8.84 -6.04
N ASP A 73 3.07 -8.27 -6.26
CA ASP A 73 3.88 -7.66 -5.20
C ASP A 73 3.12 -6.51 -4.52
N GLY A 74 2.50 -5.63 -5.31
CA GLY A 74 1.77 -4.47 -4.79
C GLY A 74 0.51 -4.81 -3.99
N ILE A 75 -0.26 -5.82 -4.41
CA ILE A 75 -1.52 -6.20 -3.74
C ILE A 75 -1.33 -7.17 -2.58
N ASN A 76 -0.18 -7.86 -2.49
CA ASN A 76 0.00 -9.03 -1.62
C ASN A 76 -0.35 -8.78 -0.15
N ASP A 77 0.02 -7.62 0.39
CA ASP A 77 -0.27 -7.23 1.79
C ASP A 77 -1.76 -6.90 2.04
N SER A 78 -2.56 -6.82 0.98
CA SER A 78 -4.00 -6.53 1.03
C SER A 78 -4.85 -7.80 0.83
N LEU A 79 -4.23 -8.94 0.57
CA LEU A 79 -4.92 -10.20 0.31
C LEU A 79 -5.40 -10.86 1.61
N LYS A 80 -6.49 -11.62 1.52
CA LYS A 80 -6.98 -12.48 2.62
C LYS A 80 -5.94 -13.54 3.01
N THR A 81 -5.20 -14.04 2.03
CA THR A 81 -4.06 -14.95 2.20
C THR A 81 -2.96 -14.51 1.25
N ALA A 82 -1.78 -14.20 1.80
CA ALA A 82 -0.64 -13.78 1.02
C ALA A 82 -0.19 -14.88 0.04
N ASN A 83 0.17 -14.48 -1.18
CA ASN A 83 0.79 -15.37 -2.15
C ASN A 83 2.29 -15.56 -1.86
N PRO A 84 2.91 -16.66 -2.29
CA PRO A 84 4.34 -16.92 -2.09
C PRO A 84 5.22 -16.13 -3.08
N ILE A 85 5.12 -14.79 -3.06
CA ILE A 85 5.73 -13.90 -4.06
C ILE A 85 7.25 -14.04 -4.19
N GLU A 86 7.94 -14.41 -3.10
CA GLU A 86 9.40 -14.57 -3.09
C GLU A 86 9.89 -15.84 -3.83
N THR A 87 8.97 -16.79 -4.08
CA THR A 87 9.32 -18.09 -4.72
C THR A 87 8.41 -18.43 -5.89
N MET A 88 7.52 -17.51 -6.30
CA MET A 88 6.59 -17.78 -7.38
C MET A 88 7.31 -17.87 -8.73
N GLU A 89 6.81 -18.77 -9.56
CA GLU A 89 7.16 -18.97 -10.95
C GLU A 89 5.92 -18.73 -11.83
N GLU A 90 6.06 -18.78 -13.15
CA GLU A 90 4.95 -18.50 -14.08
C GLU A 90 3.74 -19.43 -13.89
N ASP A 91 3.99 -20.68 -13.49
CA ASP A 91 2.98 -21.73 -13.24
C ASP A 91 2.50 -21.79 -11.79
N THR A 92 3.04 -20.92 -10.90
CA THR A 92 2.58 -20.86 -9.51
C THR A 92 1.16 -20.33 -9.45
N VAL A 93 0.29 -21.08 -8.77
CA VAL A 93 -1.11 -20.70 -8.56
C VAL A 93 -1.18 -19.62 -7.47
N VAL A 94 -1.78 -18.48 -7.81
CA VAL A 94 -1.96 -17.32 -6.93
C VAL A 94 -3.42 -16.91 -6.87
N SER A 95 -3.81 -16.21 -5.81
CA SER A 95 -5.17 -15.71 -5.60
C SER A 95 -5.14 -14.19 -5.42
N LEU A 96 -6.15 -13.52 -5.98
CA LEU A 96 -6.38 -12.08 -5.80
C LEU A 96 -7.57 -11.80 -4.85
N ALA A 97 -7.93 -12.75 -3.99
CA ALA A 97 -8.95 -12.55 -2.97
C ALA A 97 -8.43 -11.55 -1.90
N PHE A 98 -8.90 -10.33 -1.94
CA PHE A 98 -8.44 -9.25 -1.08
C PHE A 98 -9.41 -8.96 0.08
N ASP A 99 -8.88 -8.39 1.16
CA ASP A 99 -9.66 -7.72 2.19
C ASP A 99 -9.96 -6.28 1.74
N LYS A 100 -11.25 -5.92 1.65
CA LYS A 100 -11.71 -4.65 1.10
C LYS A 100 -11.25 -3.44 1.92
N GLU A 101 -11.33 -3.53 3.25
CA GLU A 101 -10.92 -2.43 4.13
C GLU A 101 -9.41 -2.28 4.15
N LEU A 102 -8.68 -3.40 4.20
CA LEU A 102 -7.24 -3.42 4.19
C LEU A 102 -6.68 -2.89 2.87
N LEU A 103 -7.24 -3.32 1.73
CA LEU A 103 -6.86 -2.82 0.42
C LEU A 103 -7.05 -1.30 0.31
N TYR A 104 -8.22 -0.80 0.72
CA TYR A 104 -8.49 0.63 0.71
C TYR A 104 -7.49 1.42 1.58
N LYS A 105 -7.22 0.94 2.79
CA LYS A 105 -6.25 1.55 3.72
C LYS A 105 -4.84 1.54 3.16
N ASN A 106 -4.39 0.44 2.55
CA ASN A 106 -3.06 0.34 1.93
C ASN A 106 -2.91 1.28 0.73
N MET A 107 -3.95 1.46 -0.08
CA MET A 107 -3.95 2.47 -1.15
C MET A 107 -3.83 3.90 -0.60
N VAL A 108 -4.48 4.20 0.52
CA VAL A 108 -4.37 5.51 1.21
C VAL A 108 -2.96 5.70 1.79
N ASP A 109 -2.37 4.66 2.35
CA ASP A 109 -1.00 4.69 2.90
C ASP A 109 0.03 4.95 1.79
N ALA A 110 -0.11 4.26 0.68
CA ALA A 110 0.71 4.45 -0.53
C ALA A 110 0.48 5.81 -1.21
N LYS A 111 -0.49 6.61 -0.75
CA LYS A 111 -0.89 7.90 -1.37
C LYS A 111 -1.34 7.75 -2.82
N ALA A 112 -1.84 6.58 -3.19
CA ALA A 112 -2.33 6.25 -4.52
C ALA A 112 -3.76 6.78 -4.71
N ASP A 113 -3.90 8.12 -4.86
CA ASP A 113 -5.20 8.78 -4.97
C ASP A 113 -5.97 8.38 -6.23
N TRP A 114 -5.26 7.98 -7.29
CA TRP A 114 -5.85 7.41 -8.49
C TRP A 114 -6.48 6.03 -8.28
N LEU A 115 -6.18 5.33 -7.17
CA LEU A 115 -6.76 4.03 -6.80
C LEU A 115 -7.84 4.14 -5.74
N TYR A 116 -7.61 4.85 -4.63
CA TYR A 116 -8.63 4.97 -3.57
C TYR A 116 -9.78 5.92 -3.90
N ASN A 117 -9.69 6.67 -5.01
CA ASN A 117 -10.80 7.48 -5.55
C ASN A 117 -11.54 6.82 -6.72
N LEU A 118 -11.26 5.55 -7.03
CA LEU A 118 -11.99 4.82 -8.06
C LEU A 118 -13.48 4.78 -7.75
N PRO A 119 -14.37 5.01 -8.76
CA PRO A 119 -15.83 5.05 -8.54
C PRO A 119 -16.39 3.69 -8.10
N GLN A 120 -15.71 2.59 -8.36
CA GLN A 120 -16.11 1.25 -7.92
C GLN A 120 -16.20 1.15 -6.40
N TRP A 121 -15.41 1.94 -5.65
CA TRP A 121 -15.49 1.99 -4.19
C TRP A 121 -16.86 2.45 -3.66
N ASP A 122 -17.61 3.23 -4.43
CA ASP A 122 -18.95 3.70 -4.03
C ASP A 122 -19.99 2.57 -3.96
N LYS A 123 -19.73 1.46 -4.67
CA LYS A 123 -20.54 0.23 -4.58
C LYS A 123 -20.16 -0.65 -3.39
N ILE A 124 -18.95 -0.48 -2.84
CA ILE A 124 -18.36 -1.32 -1.78
C ILE A 124 -18.57 -0.68 -0.41
N PHE A 125 -18.34 0.62 -0.31
CA PHE A 125 -18.43 1.39 0.94
C PHE A 125 -19.29 2.63 0.78
N THR A 126 -20.04 3.00 1.85
CA THR A 126 -20.69 4.31 1.91
C THR A 126 -19.65 5.44 2.00
N PRO A 127 -19.98 6.68 1.61
CA PRO A 127 -19.08 7.82 1.75
C PRO A 127 -18.56 8.02 3.17
N GLU A 128 -19.41 7.76 4.17
CA GLU A 128 -19.05 7.85 5.60
C GLU A 128 -18.01 6.81 5.96
N LYS A 129 -18.19 5.54 5.51
CA LYS A 129 -17.24 4.44 5.77
C LYS A 129 -15.91 4.71 5.07
N ARG A 130 -15.93 5.20 3.84
CA ARG A 130 -14.68 5.57 3.13
C ARG A 130 -13.92 6.66 3.87
N LYS A 131 -14.63 7.69 4.37
CA LYS A 131 -14.03 8.76 5.16
C LYS A 131 -13.45 8.25 6.47
N GLU A 132 -14.16 7.34 7.15
CA GLU A 132 -13.67 6.68 8.38
C GLU A 132 -12.35 5.97 8.12
N LEU A 133 -12.30 5.04 7.14
CA LEU A 133 -11.12 4.27 6.78
C LEU A 133 -9.93 5.17 6.38
N TYR A 134 -10.20 6.22 5.61
CA TYR A 134 -9.20 7.21 5.23
C TYR A 134 -8.59 7.91 6.46
N LEU A 135 -9.43 8.38 7.38
CA LEU A 135 -8.98 9.07 8.59
C LEU A 135 -8.25 8.14 9.54
N GLU A 136 -8.68 6.90 9.68
CA GLU A 136 -8.00 5.88 10.48
C GLU A 136 -6.58 5.65 9.95
N GLN A 137 -6.43 5.46 8.63
CA GLN A 137 -5.11 5.25 8.03
C GLN A 137 -4.21 6.48 8.17
N LYS A 138 -4.73 7.68 7.98
CA LYS A 138 -3.94 8.92 8.19
C LYS A 138 -3.49 9.10 9.64
N LYS A 139 -4.28 8.67 10.61
CA LYS A 139 -3.92 8.72 12.03
C LYS A 139 -2.87 7.67 12.41
N SER A 140 -2.96 6.45 11.86
CA SER A 140 -2.01 5.37 12.16
C SER A 140 -0.57 5.73 11.77
N GLY A 141 -0.38 6.46 10.67
CA GLY A 141 0.92 6.99 10.24
C GLY A 141 1.40 8.23 10.98
N THR A 142 0.57 8.80 11.89
CA THR A 142 0.94 10.03 12.61
C THR A 142 1.60 9.70 13.93
N VAL A 143 2.91 9.93 14.03
CA VAL A 143 3.62 9.87 15.31
C VAL A 143 3.17 11.05 16.18
N VAL A 144 2.29 10.80 17.14
CA VAL A 144 1.95 11.80 18.17
C VAL A 144 3.17 11.96 19.06
N LYS A 145 3.93 13.06 18.87
CA LYS A 145 5.01 13.39 19.78
C LYS A 145 4.41 13.62 21.16
N ALA A 146 4.95 12.93 22.18
CA ALA A 146 4.58 13.16 23.57
C ALA A 146 4.67 14.68 23.88
N HIS A 147 3.63 15.19 24.56
CA HIS A 147 3.58 16.61 24.92
C HIS A 147 4.84 16.98 25.71
N LYS A 148 5.69 17.82 25.12
CA LYS A 148 6.85 18.36 25.85
C LYS A 148 6.33 19.32 26.88
N ILE A 149 6.62 19.03 28.15
CA ILE A 149 6.26 19.93 29.28
C ILE A 149 6.94 21.28 29.02
N GLY A 150 6.13 22.31 28.83
CA GLY A 150 6.60 23.68 28.65
C GLY A 150 7.10 24.28 29.96
N ARG A 151 7.98 25.29 29.88
CA ARG A 151 8.53 25.98 31.07
C ARG A 151 7.44 26.53 31.99
N ASN A 152 6.29 26.90 31.45
CA ASN A 152 5.16 27.48 32.18
C ASN A 152 4.09 26.51 32.61
N ASP A 153 4.18 25.23 32.14
CA ASP A 153 3.19 24.21 32.50
C ASP A 153 3.30 23.80 33.97
N PRO A 154 2.22 23.27 34.58
CA PRO A 154 2.27 22.70 35.91
C PRO A 154 3.33 21.60 35.98
N CYS A 155 4.10 21.58 37.06
CA CYS A 155 5.14 20.56 37.20
C CYS A 155 4.50 19.17 37.41
N PRO A 156 4.90 18.11 36.67
CA PRO A 156 4.35 16.77 36.80
C PRO A 156 4.64 16.10 38.14
N CYS A 157 5.50 16.65 38.97
CA CYS A 157 5.79 16.14 40.32
C CYS A 157 4.65 16.42 41.33
N GLY A 158 3.56 17.09 40.94
CA GLY A 158 2.42 17.39 41.83
C GLY A 158 2.64 18.58 42.79
N SER A 159 3.77 19.32 42.66
CA SER A 159 4.09 20.46 43.58
C SER A 159 3.18 21.68 43.37
N GLY A 160 2.31 21.74 42.36
CA GLY A 160 1.52 22.92 42.01
C GLY A 160 2.31 24.09 41.42
N LYS A 161 3.65 23.99 41.34
CA LYS A 161 4.54 25.04 40.79
C LYS A 161 4.69 24.87 39.28
N LYS A 162 4.99 25.97 38.57
CA LYS A 162 5.36 25.90 37.14
C LYS A 162 6.67 25.12 37.00
N TYR A 163 6.79 24.33 35.92
CA TYR A 163 7.91 23.42 35.64
C TYR A 163 9.27 24.15 35.78
N LYS A 164 9.42 25.37 35.23
CA LYS A 164 10.64 26.19 35.31
C LYS A 164 11.07 26.55 36.74
N PHE A 165 10.16 26.54 37.70
CA PHE A 165 10.44 26.84 39.11
C PHE A 165 10.48 25.57 40.00
N CYS A 166 10.42 24.39 39.41
CA CYS A 166 10.48 23.13 40.10
C CYS A 166 11.46 22.16 39.42
N CYS A 167 11.01 21.03 38.84
CA CYS A 167 11.90 20.04 38.23
C CYS A 167 12.64 20.52 36.98
N GLY A 168 12.18 21.58 36.34
CA GLY A 168 12.82 22.21 35.19
C GLY A 168 13.77 23.37 35.51
N ARG A 169 14.11 23.60 36.82
CA ARG A 169 14.91 24.74 37.22
C ARG A 169 16.38 24.67 36.78
N ASN A 170 16.89 23.45 36.70
CA ASN A 170 18.31 23.18 36.40
C ASN A 170 18.51 22.44 35.05
N LYS A 171 17.59 22.57 34.11
CA LYS A 171 17.71 22.01 32.75
C LYS A 171 17.82 23.09 31.72
#